data_0f51f3809e0533392e72e0b912ec22c4
#
_entry.id   0f51f3809e0533392e72e0b912ec22c4
#
_cell.length_a   1.000
_cell.length_b   1.000
_cell.length_c   1.000
_cell.angle_alpha   90.00
_cell.angle_beta   90.00
_cell.angle_gamma   90.00
#
_symmetry.space_group_name_H-M   'P 1'
#
loop_
_entity.id
_entity.type
_entity.pdbx_description
1 polymer ?
#
loop_
_entity_poly.entity_id
_entity_poly.type
_entity_poly.pdbx_seq_one_letter_code
_entity_poly.pdbx_strand_id
1 'polypeptide(L)'
;QPLDFRRQRQMCIRDSLKKGQFMSPESMQFAVDKIVDSGNQNVMITERGTMFGYQDLIVDFRGIPTMKSYATTVLDVTHSLQKPNQTSGVTGGLPEMIETIARAGIVNEVDGLFIETHFDPVNALSDGKNMLPITSLEEILSRLISIRKTINSFKS
;
A
#
# COMPACT_ATOMS: atom_id res chain seq x y z
N GLN A 1 -26.36 -22.59 -7.88
CA GLN A 1 -25.67 -21.71 -8.86
C GLN A 1 -24.49 -21.09 -8.14
N PRO A 2 -23.26 -21.15 -8.67
CA PRO A 2 -22.14 -20.46 -8.09
C PRO A 2 -22.46 -18.95 -8.13
N LEU A 3 -22.38 -18.30 -6.97
CA LEU A 3 -22.48 -16.86 -6.86
C LEU A 3 -21.46 -16.23 -7.82
N ASP A 4 -21.97 -15.44 -8.75
CA ASP A 4 -21.17 -14.84 -9.80
C ASP A 4 -20.26 -13.76 -9.21
N PHE A 5 -19.08 -14.18 -8.74
CA PHE A 5 -18.01 -13.30 -8.27
C PHE A 5 -17.63 -12.23 -9.29
N ARG A 6 -17.98 -12.39 -10.57
CA ARG A 6 -17.75 -11.40 -11.62
C ARG A 6 -18.61 -10.15 -11.44
N ARG A 7 -19.85 -10.28 -10.91
CA ARG A 7 -20.75 -9.12 -10.69
C ARG A 7 -20.27 -8.21 -9.55
N GLN A 8 -19.65 -8.74 -8.52
CA GLN A 8 -19.08 -7.90 -7.45
C GLN A 8 -17.87 -7.10 -7.93
N ARG A 9 -17.07 -7.63 -8.86
CA ARG A 9 -15.91 -6.92 -9.44
C ARG A 9 -16.30 -5.80 -10.41
N GLN A 10 -17.44 -5.89 -11.07
CA GLN A 10 -17.95 -4.84 -11.98
C GLN A 10 -18.41 -3.58 -11.26
N MET A 11 -18.61 -3.61 -9.94
CA MET A 11 -18.94 -2.41 -9.15
C MET A 11 -17.72 -1.60 -8.71
N CYS A 12 -16.53 -2.13 -8.81
CA CYS A 12 -15.31 -1.40 -8.52
C CYS A 12 -14.82 -0.69 -9.78
N ILE A 13 -14.92 0.64 -9.79
CA ILE A 13 -14.43 1.49 -10.90
C ILE A 13 -12.91 1.30 -11.08
N ARG A 14 -12.20 0.85 -10.04
CA ARG A 14 -10.77 0.51 -10.06
C ARG A 14 -10.52 -0.70 -9.19
N ASP A 15 -9.83 -1.71 -9.74
CA ASP A 15 -9.34 -2.84 -8.96
C ASP A 15 -8.00 -2.52 -8.32
N SER A 16 -7.91 -2.66 -6.99
CA SER A 16 -6.66 -2.55 -6.25
C SER A 16 -6.14 -3.95 -5.92
N LEU A 17 -5.05 -4.32 -6.58
CA LEU A 17 -4.35 -5.59 -6.34
C LEU A 17 -3.32 -5.41 -5.22
N LYS A 18 -3.60 -5.90 -4.04
CA LYS A 18 -2.61 -5.94 -2.96
C LYS A 18 -1.57 -7.03 -3.24
N LYS A 19 -0.30 -6.65 -3.33
CA LYS A 19 0.80 -7.61 -3.52
C LYS A 19 0.90 -8.54 -2.29
N GLY A 20 1.01 -9.84 -2.53
CA GLY A 20 1.27 -10.80 -1.44
C GLY A 20 2.67 -10.58 -0.83
N GLN A 21 2.80 -10.84 0.47
CA GLN A 21 4.06 -10.65 1.21
C GLN A 21 5.22 -11.50 0.69
N PHE A 22 4.91 -12.57 -0.04
CA PHE A 22 5.88 -13.53 -0.61
C PHE A 22 6.00 -13.41 -2.15
N MET A 23 5.31 -12.45 -2.75
CA MET A 23 5.31 -12.26 -4.21
C MET A 23 6.40 -11.28 -4.62
N SER A 24 7.06 -11.57 -5.75
CA SER A 24 7.97 -10.61 -6.37
C SER A 24 7.19 -9.52 -7.13
N PRO A 25 7.77 -8.34 -7.35
CA PRO A 25 7.18 -7.28 -8.18
C PRO A 25 6.81 -7.79 -9.58
N GLU A 26 7.65 -8.63 -10.21
CA GLU A 26 7.44 -9.15 -11.56
C GLU A 26 6.21 -10.06 -11.63
N SER A 27 5.93 -10.82 -10.58
CA SER A 27 4.77 -11.72 -10.54
C SER A 27 3.43 -10.97 -10.53
N MET A 28 3.43 -9.67 -10.21
CA MET A 28 2.22 -8.86 -10.23
C MET A 28 1.69 -8.63 -11.64
N GLN A 29 2.52 -8.74 -12.68
CA GLN A 29 2.08 -8.66 -14.08
C GLN A 29 0.96 -9.66 -14.35
N PHE A 30 1.13 -10.92 -13.96
CA PHE A 30 0.12 -11.98 -14.22
C PHE A 30 -1.22 -11.67 -13.55
N ALA A 31 -1.20 -11.00 -12.41
CA ALA A 31 -2.43 -10.63 -11.72
C ALA A 31 -3.11 -9.43 -12.39
N VAL A 32 -2.34 -8.47 -12.89
CA VAL A 32 -2.85 -7.35 -13.70
C VAL A 32 -3.47 -7.88 -14.99
N ASP A 33 -2.76 -8.73 -15.73
CA ASP A 33 -3.22 -9.29 -17.01
C ASP A 33 -4.58 -10.00 -16.85
N LYS A 34 -4.76 -10.78 -15.77
CA LYS A 34 -6.05 -11.44 -15.48
C LYS A 34 -7.21 -10.48 -15.31
N ILE A 35 -6.97 -9.30 -14.71
CA ILE A 35 -8.02 -8.29 -14.53
C ILE A 35 -8.30 -7.59 -15.85
N VAL A 36 -7.25 -7.21 -16.58
CA VAL A 36 -7.35 -6.59 -17.89
C VAL A 36 -8.10 -7.51 -18.87
N ASP A 37 -7.75 -8.78 -18.93
CA ASP A 37 -8.42 -9.79 -19.76
C ASP A 37 -9.89 -10.00 -19.36
N SER A 38 -10.25 -9.74 -18.10
CA SER A 38 -11.65 -9.76 -17.64
C SER A 38 -12.46 -8.52 -18.03
N GLY A 39 -11.83 -7.54 -18.72
CA GLY A 39 -12.46 -6.35 -19.25
C GLY A 39 -12.29 -5.08 -18.40
N ASN A 40 -11.55 -5.13 -17.27
CA ASN A 40 -11.30 -3.93 -16.46
C ASN A 40 -9.88 -3.40 -16.70
N GLN A 41 -9.78 -2.24 -17.37
CA GLN A 41 -8.51 -1.56 -17.62
C GLN A 41 -8.04 -0.67 -16.45
N ASN A 42 -8.90 -0.44 -15.45
CA ASN A 42 -8.62 0.45 -14.32
C ASN A 42 -8.04 -0.34 -13.14
N VAL A 43 -6.78 -0.76 -13.26
CA VAL A 43 -6.08 -1.57 -12.26
C VAL A 43 -5.04 -0.74 -11.51
N MET A 44 -4.95 -0.95 -10.21
CA MET A 44 -3.85 -0.45 -9.35
C MET A 44 -3.15 -1.64 -8.70
N ILE A 45 -1.84 -1.53 -8.52
CA ILE A 45 -1.05 -2.44 -7.68
C ILE A 45 -0.77 -1.72 -6.36
N THR A 46 -0.99 -2.41 -5.24
CA THR A 46 -0.64 -1.90 -3.91
C THR A 46 0.52 -2.70 -3.33
N GLU A 47 1.69 -2.07 -3.22
CA GLU A 47 2.81 -2.57 -2.44
C GLU A 47 2.48 -2.48 -0.95
N ARG A 48 2.66 -3.57 -0.22
CA ARG A 48 2.32 -3.65 1.22
C ARG A 48 3.40 -4.32 2.07
N GLY A 49 4.61 -4.35 1.58
CA GLY A 49 5.74 -5.00 2.22
C GLY A 49 5.89 -6.48 1.88
N THR A 50 7.09 -6.94 2.04
CA THR A 50 7.52 -8.31 1.79
C THR A 50 8.05 -8.93 3.06
N MET A 51 7.76 -10.21 3.31
CA MET A 51 8.35 -10.97 4.40
C MET A 51 9.86 -11.07 4.20
N PHE A 52 10.60 -10.62 5.20
CA PHE A 52 12.07 -10.65 5.15
C PHE A 52 12.69 -11.59 6.17
N GLY A 53 12.01 -11.88 7.25
CA GLY A 53 12.52 -12.55 8.43
C GLY A 53 12.46 -11.61 9.63
N TYR A 54 13.02 -12.02 10.76
CA TYR A 54 12.97 -11.24 12.02
C TYR A 54 11.54 -10.79 12.42
N GLN A 55 10.51 -11.50 11.92
CA GLN A 55 9.09 -11.21 12.17
C GLN A 55 8.68 -9.80 11.72
N ASP A 56 9.33 -9.26 10.73
CA ASP A 56 9.11 -7.92 10.18
C ASP A 56 8.81 -7.98 8.68
N LEU A 57 8.19 -6.92 8.19
CA LEU A 57 8.00 -6.66 6.76
C LEU A 57 8.93 -5.53 6.34
N ILE A 58 9.41 -5.60 5.10
CA ILE A 58 10.17 -4.52 4.48
C ILE A 58 9.52 -4.09 3.17
N VAL A 59 9.69 -2.83 2.80
CA VAL A 59 9.35 -2.34 1.47
C VAL A 59 10.63 -2.34 0.63
N ASP A 60 10.65 -3.16 -0.43
CA ASP A 60 11.72 -3.10 -1.42
C ASP A 60 11.38 -2.08 -2.51
N PHE A 61 11.90 -0.87 -2.35
CA PHE A 61 11.63 0.23 -3.27
C PHE A 61 12.15 -0.01 -4.70
N ARG A 62 13.07 -0.98 -4.91
CA ARG A 62 13.54 -1.37 -6.25
C ARG A 62 12.42 -1.98 -7.10
N GLY A 63 11.41 -2.55 -6.44
CA GLY A 63 10.26 -3.13 -7.12
C GLY A 63 9.23 -2.11 -7.61
N ILE A 64 9.27 -0.86 -7.12
CA ILE A 64 8.29 0.17 -7.50
C ILE A 64 8.34 0.48 -9.01
N PRO A 65 9.49 0.74 -9.64
CA PRO A 65 9.54 0.97 -11.10
C PRO A 65 8.99 -0.20 -11.91
N THR A 66 9.26 -1.44 -11.50
CA THR A 66 8.76 -2.64 -12.15
C THR A 66 7.22 -2.69 -12.09
N MET A 67 6.62 -2.52 -10.92
CA MET A 67 5.16 -2.51 -10.76
C MET A 67 4.50 -1.36 -11.52
N LYS A 68 5.14 -0.18 -11.53
CA LYS A 68 4.66 0.99 -12.31
C LYS A 68 4.62 0.74 -13.80
N SER A 69 5.46 -0.13 -14.35
CA SER A 69 5.38 -0.49 -15.78
C SER A 69 4.15 -1.34 -16.13
N TYR A 70 3.50 -1.94 -15.13
CA TYR A 70 2.31 -2.77 -15.33
C TYR A 70 1.01 -2.02 -15.05
N ALA A 71 0.99 -1.23 -13.96
CA ALA A 71 -0.21 -0.48 -13.55
C ALA A 71 0.15 0.67 -12.59
N THR A 72 -0.82 1.56 -12.35
CA THR A 72 -0.74 2.57 -11.28
C THR A 72 -0.33 1.91 -9.96
N THR A 73 0.74 2.40 -9.33
CA THR A 73 1.31 1.77 -8.14
C THR A 73 1.10 2.62 -6.89
N VAL A 74 0.46 2.03 -5.90
CA VAL A 74 0.16 2.60 -4.58
C VAL A 74 1.06 1.94 -3.53
N LEU A 75 1.56 2.72 -2.58
CA LEU A 75 2.26 2.19 -1.41
C LEU A 75 1.34 2.23 -0.19
N ASP A 76 1.11 1.07 0.40
CA ASP A 76 0.42 0.93 1.67
C ASP A 76 1.40 1.12 2.82
N VAL A 77 1.36 2.31 3.42
CA VAL A 77 2.27 2.69 4.51
C VAL A 77 1.75 2.30 5.89
N THR A 78 0.57 1.71 5.94
CA THR A 78 0.00 1.13 7.17
C THR A 78 0.40 -0.33 7.30
N HIS A 79 0.00 -1.15 6.34
CA HIS A 79 0.20 -2.60 6.43
C HIS A 79 1.63 -3.05 6.10
N SER A 80 2.42 -2.23 5.43
CA SER A 80 3.86 -2.51 5.24
C SER A 80 4.67 -2.42 6.54
N LEU A 81 4.08 -1.82 7.58
CA LEU A 81 4.70 -1.67 8.91
C LEU A 81 4.15 -2.67 9.94
N GLN A 82 3.31 -3.61 9.52
CA GLN A 82 2.85 -4.69 10.39
C GLN A 82 4.00 -5.58 10.83
N LYS A 83 3.92 -6.04 12.07
CA LYS A 83 4.79 -7.08 12.63
C LYS A 83 3.97 -8.36 12.78
N PRO A 84 4.01 -9.26 11.79
CA PRO A 84 3.27 -10.52 11.86
C PRO A 84 3.87 -11.45 12.93
N ASN A 85 3.09 -12.48 13.32
CA ASN A 85 3.54 -13.57 14.19
C ASN A 85 4.03 -13.14 15.59
N GLN A 86 3.40 -12.14 16.19
CA GLN A 86 3.71 -11.74 17.56
C GLN A 86 3.21 -12.79 18.56
N THR A 87 3.96 -12.98 19.64
CA THR A 87 3.63 -13.94 20.72
C THR A 87 2.29 -13.65 21.41
N SER A 88 1.82 -12.41 21.32
CA SER A 88 0.51 -11.99 21.86
C SER A 88 -0.69 -12.45 21.02
N GLY A 89 -0.47 -13.10 19.86
CA GLY A 89 -1.52 -13.47 18.92
C GLY A 89 -2.17 -12.30 18.16
N VAL A 90 -1.71 -11.08 18.41
CA VAL A 90 -2.18 -9.87 17.73
C VAL A 90 -1.04 -9.28 16.92
N THR A 91 -1.29 -8.93 15.66
CA THR A 91 -0.31 -8.26 14.81
C THR A 91 0.13 -6.94 15.43
N GLY A 92 1.42 -6.77 15.62
CA GLY A 92 2.02 -5.50 16.04
C GLY A 92 2.20 -4.54 14.87
N GLY A 93 2.69 -3.34 15.14
CA GLY A 93 2.98 -2.33 14.12
C GLY A 93 3.94 -1.26 14.59
N LEU A 94 4.32 -0.40 13.67
CA LEU A 94 5.23 0.74 13.88
C LEU A 94 4.59 2.01 13.30
N PRO A 95 3.46 2.51 13.87
CA PRO A 95 2.76 3.66 13.31
C PRO A 95 3.61 4.94 13.26
N GLU A 96 4.61 5.06 14.14
CA GLU A 96 5.60 6.14 14.12
C GLU A 96 6.47 6.16 12.86
N MET A 97 6.55 5.04 12.13
CA MET A 97 7.31 4.93 10.88
C MET A 97 6.47 5.25 9.63
N ILE A 98 5.17 5.47 9.77
CA ILE A 98 4.27 5.74 8.63
C ILE A 98 4.80 6.90 7.77
N GLU A 99 5.14 8.02 8.39
CA GLU A 99 5.65 9.18 7.65
C GLU A 99 6.99 8.88 6.98
N THR A 100 7.88 8.14 7.64
CA THR A 100 9.19 7.76 7.08
C THR A 100 9.02 6.95 5.81
N ILE A 101 8.18 5.92 5.84
CA ILE A 101 7.92 5.06 4.67
C ILE A 101 7.15 5.83 3.59
N ALA A 102 6.21 6.68 3.98
CA ALA A 102 5.49 7.54 3.03
C ALA A 102 6.42 8.49 2.28
N ARG A 103 7.34 9.15 2.98
CA ARG A 103 8.37 10.01 2.35
C ARG A 103 9.21 9.22 1.36
N ALA A 104 9.69 8.05 1.74
CA ALA A 104 10.47 7.18 0.86
C ALA A 104 9.66 6.77 -0.38
N GLY A 105 8.37 6.46 -0.22
CA GLY A 105 7.46 6.18 -1.34
C GLY A 105 7.31 7.36 -2.29
N ILE A 106 7.11 8.58 -1.76
CA ILE A 106 7.01 9.79 -2.58
C ILE A 106 8.29 10.06 -3.37
N VAL A 107 9.45 9.88 -2.74
CA VAL A 107 10.76 10.03 -3.42
C VAL A 107 10.94 8.99 -4.53
N ASN A 108 10.46 7.76 -4.31
CA ASN A 108 10.45 6.69 -5.33
C ASN A 108 9.26 6.80 -6.30
N GLU A 109 8.54 7.93 -6.27
CA GLU A 109 7.54 8.30 -7.26
C GLU A 109 6.35 7.33 -7.35
N VAL A 110 5.95 6.71 -6.22
CA VAL A 110 4.69 5.97 -6.19
C VAL A 110 3.53 6.89 -6.61
N ASP A 111 2.53 6.35 -7.28
CA ASP A 111 1.41 7.15 -7.81
C ASP A 111 0.42 7.54 -6.72
N GLY A 112 0.36 6.75 -5.64
CA GLY A 112 -0.50 7.03 -4.49
C GLY A 112 0.00 6.41 -3.20
N LEU A 113 -0.62 6.81 -2.10
CA LEU A 113 -0.42 6.22 -0.78
C LEU A 113 -1.75 5.67 -0.26
N PHE A 114 -1.69 4.52 0.41
CA PHE A 114 -2.77 3.99 1.22
C PHE A 114 -2.40 4.19 2.70
N ILE A 115 -3.25 4.90 3.43
CA ILE A 115 -3.04 5.21 4.86
C ILE A 115 -4.32 4.91 5.61
N GLU A 116 -4.28 4.02 6.57
CA GLU A 116 -5.38 3.84 7.51
C GLU A 116 -5.29 4.85 8.65
N THR A 117 -6.43 5.46 8.94
CA THR A 117 -6.53 6.47 9.99
C THR A 117 -7.73 6.19 10.88
N HIS A 118 -7.61 6.55 12.15
CA HIS A 118 -8.70 6.48 13.11
C HIS A 118 -8.64 7.67 14.08
N PHE A 119 -9.79 8.13 14.57
CA PHE A 119 -9.83 9.19 15.57
C PHE A 119 -9.28 8.75 16.94
N ASP A 120 -9.39 7.47 17.25
CA ASP A 120 -8.86 6.82 18.45
C ASP A 120 -8.31 5.44 18.11
N PRO A 121 -7.05 5.33 17.60
CA PRO A 121 -6.47 4.06 17.17
C PRO A 121 -6.42 2.99 18.27
N VAL A 122 -6.28 3.39 19.52
CA VAL A 122 -6.17 2.46 20.67
C VAL A 122 -7.45 1.65 20.85
N ASN A 123 -8.60 2.24 20.56
CA ASN A 123 -9.92 1.63 20.67
C ASN A 123 -10.50 1.17 19.32
N ALA A 124 -9.69 1.15 18.25
CA ALA A 124 -10.13 0.63 16.96
C ALA A 124 -10.45 -0.88 17.04
N LEU A 125 -11.49 -1.30 16.31
CA LEU A 125 -11.94 -2.70 16.30
C LEU A 125 -10.94 -3.67 15.66
N SER A 126 -10.09 -3.17 14.78
CA SER A 126 -9.01 -3.93 14.12
C SER A 126 -7.83 -3.01 13.82
N ASP A 127 -6.64 -3.58 13.64
CA ASP A 127 -5.42 -2.91 13.18
C ASP A 127 -5.01 -1.60 13.90
N GLY A 128 -5.60 -1.31 15.05
CA GLY A 128 -5.37 -0.05 15.78
C GLY A 128 -3.89 0.24 16.08
N LYS A 129 -3.07 -0.80 16.22
CA LYS A 129 -1.61 -0.67 16.42
C LYS A 129 -0.85 -0.20 15.17
N ASN A 130 -1.51 -0.14 14.02
CA ASN A 130 -0.93 0.26 12.75
C ASN A 130 -1.52 1.56 12.21
N MET A 131 -2.63 2.03 12.79
CA MET A 131 -3.35 3.20 12.27
C MET A 131 -2.69 4.51 12.70
N LEU A 132 -2.74 5.47 11.78
CA LEU A 132 -2.36 6.85 12.06
C LEU A 132 -3.52 7.57 12.79
N PRO A 133 -3.26 8.31 13.88
CA PRO A 133 -4.26 9.24 14.42
C PRO A 133 -4.66 10.27 13.35
N ILE A 134 -5.96 10.42 13.12
CA ILE A 134 -6.46 11.32 12.05
C ILE A 134 -6.02 12.77 12.25
N THR A 135 -5.78 13.18 13.50
CA THR A 135 -5.28 14.52 13.86
C THR A 135 -3.88 14.80 13.30
N SER A 136 -3.10 13.77 13.00
CA SER A 136 -1.74 13.91 12.43
C SER A 136 -1.74 13.92 10.90
N LEU A 137 -2.86 13.59 10.27
CA LEU A 137 -2.92 13.34 8.82
C LEU A 137 -2.64 14.61 8.00
N GLU A 138 -3.22 15.75 8.37
CA GLU A 138 -3.10 17.00 7.61
C GLU A 138 -1.64 17.46 7.54
N GLU A 139 -0.94 17.44 8.68
CA GLU A 139 0.45 17.87 8.75
C GLU A 139 1.37 16.96 7.93
N ILE A 140 1.18 15.63 8.03
CA ILE A 140 1.93 14.64 7.25
C ILE A 140 1.68 14.85 5.75
N LEU A 141 0.42 14.99 5.32
CA LEU A 141 0.08 15.22 3.91
C LEU A 141 0.70 16.51 3.37
N SER A 142 0.70 17.60 4.14
CA SER A 142 1.33 18.87 3.75
C SER A 142 2.82 18.69 3.46
N ARG A 143 3.54 17.96 4.32
CA ARG A 143 4.96 17.64 4.11
C ARG A 143 5.18 16.76 2.89
N LEU A 144 4.36 15.71 2.71
CA LEU A 144 4.45 14.81 1.56
C LEU A 144 4.18 15.51 0.23
N ILE A 145 3.19 16.43 0.20
CA ILE A 145 2.90 17.26 -0.99
C ILE A 145 4.10 18.15 -1.34
N SER A 146 4.76 18.73 -0.34
CA SER A 146 5.96 19.56 -0.56
C SER A 146 7.09 18.74 -1.16
N ILE A 147 7.34 17.52 -0.67
CA ILE A 147 8.32 16.60 -1.24
C ILE A 147 7.94 16.25 -2.69
N ARG A 148 6.67 15.89 -2.95
CA ARG A 148 6.19 15.57 -4.30
C ARG A 148 6.42 16.72 -5.29
N LYS A 149 6.13 17.96 -4.88
CA LYS A 149 6.38 19.14 -5.72
C LYS A 149 7.86 19.27 -6.07
N THR A 150 8.75 19.07 -5.10
CA THR A 150 10.20 19.11 -5.31
C THR A 150 10.66 18.01 -6.27
N ILE A 151 10.21 16.78 -6.08
CA ILE A 151 10.56 15.66 -6.99
C ILE A 151 10.07 15.95 -8.41
N ASN A 152 8.86 16.47 -8.56
CA ASN A 152 8.33 16.81 -9.88
C ASN A 152 9.13 17.92 -10.58
N SER A 153 9.73 18.85 -9.83
CA SER A 153 10.57 19.91 -10.43
C SER A 153 11.89 19.39 -11.01
N PHE A 154 12.31 18.17 -10.67
CA PHE A 154 13.51 17.54 -11.27
C PHE A 154 13.23 16.93 -12.66
N LYS A 155 11.97 16.82 -13.06
CA LYS A 155 11.54 16.26 -14.35
C LYS A 155 11.30 17.32 -15.42
N SER A 156 11.28 18.57 -15.02
CA SER A 156 11.13 19.74 -15.90
C SER A 156 12.50 20.28 -16.29
#